data_6d27ff94ed8dcb358b8b022995fc8e5b
#
_entry.id   6d27ff94ed8dcb358b8b022995fc8e5b
#
_cell.length_a   1.000
_cell.length_b   1.000
_cell.length_c   1.000
_cell.angle_alpha   90.00
_cell.angle_beta   90.00
_cell.angle_gamma   90.00
#
_symmetry.space_group_name_H-M   'P 1'
#
loop_
_entity.id
_entity.type
_entity.pdbx_description
1 polymer ?
#
loop_
_entity_poly.entity_id
_entity_poly.type
_entity_poly.pdbx_seq_one_letter_code
_entity_poly.pdbx_strand_id
1 'polypeptide(L)'
;MPHVSIGDADIYYEEQGQGPALMLVPGLGGQGAFWAPQVRDFARDFRVIVHDHRGAGRSTHSRIRYSVDQMAADTIALMDRLGIARAHYVGHSTGGAMGQTIAQDHPDRLVSLVLSATWPGQDAYFRRCFETRKELLLHRGFESYWRASVVMLRPPRWISEHDAALVEEMQRLTAAPPPAEVLASRIDAIVAFDRRARLGEIRCPTLVVVAADDALTPPFYSEELAARIPDAKLVVLPTGGHFVPNLVPAEYNRAVGDFLRSHRARS
;
A
#
# COMPACT_ATOMS: atom_id res chain seq x y z
N MET A 1 -13.92 -12.51 -14.83
CA MET A 1 -12.86 -11.81 -14.11
C MET A 1 -12.82 -12.38 -12.70
N PRO A 2 -11.64 -12.70 -12.16
CA PRO A 2 -11.60 -13.48 -10.94
C PRO A 2 -12.00 -12.62 -9.72
N HIS A 3 -13.12 -12.99 -9.13
CA HIS A 3 -13.51 -12.61 -7.77
C HIS A 3 -13.43 -13.85 -6.91
N VAL A 4 -13.04 -13.68 -5.66
CA VAL A 4 -13.03 -14.74 -4.68
C VAL A 4 -13.80 -14.29 -3.43
N SER A 5 -14.71 -15.13 -2.95
CA SER A 5 -15.45 -14.85 -1.73
C SER A 5 -14.59 -15.15 -0.50
N ILE A 6 -14.49 -14.16 0.38
CA ILE A 6 -13.81 -14.27 1.68
C ILE A 6 -14.80 -14.32 2.85
N GLY A 7 -16.03 -14.73 2.57
CA GLY A 7 -17.13 -14.82 3.52
C GLY A 7 -18.19 -13.76 3.25
N ASP A 8 -18.06 -12.58 3.84
CA ASP A 8 -19.00 -11.47 3.73
C ASP A 8 -18.66 -10.45 2.63
N ALA A 9 -17.64 -10.71 1.84
CA ALA A 9 -17.20 -9.86 0.73
C ALA A 9 -16.59 -10.67 -0.40
N ASP A 10 -16.75 -10.17 -1.63
CA ASP A 10 -16.05 -10.66 -2.81
C ASP A 10 -14.88 -9.73 -3.13
N ILE A 11 -13.68 -10.30 -3.19
CA ILE A 11 -12.45 -9.58 -3.47
C ILE A 11 -12.04 -9.81 -4.92
N TYR A 12 -11.90 -8.73 -5.67
CA TYR A 12 -11.32 -8.77 -6.99
C TYR A 12 -9.80 -8.91 -6.90
N TYR A 13 -9.22 -9.84 -7.69
CA TYR A 13 -7.78 -10.01 -7.78
C TYR A 13 -7.34 -10.30 -9.21
N GLU A 14 -6.07 -10.09 -9.46
CA GLU A 14 -5.38 -10.51 -10.68
C GLU A 14 -4.10 -11.24 -10.28
N GLU A 15 -3.70 -12.24 -11.09
CA GLU A 15 -2.42 -12.90 -10.93
C GLU A 15 -1.67 -13.00 -12.23
N GLN A 16 -0.34 -12.91 -12.16
CA GLN A 16 0.54 -13.02 -13.31
C GLN A 16 1.87 -13.65 -12.91
N GLY A 17 2.45 -14.44 -13.83
CA GLY A 17 3.73 -15.11 -13.63
C GLY A 17 3.60 -16.44 -12.90
N GLN A 18 4.75 -17.04 -12.62
CA GLN A 18 4.88 -18.34 -11.92
C GLN A 18 6.05 -18.28 -10.93
N GLY A 19 6.07 -19.19 -9.97
CA GLY A 19 7.10 -19.25 -8.94
C GLY A 19 6.59 -18.95 -7.55
N PRO A 20 7.45 -18.47 -6.61
CA PRO A 20 7.02 -18.12 -5.26
C PRO A 20 5.96 -17.02 -5.28
N ALA A 21 4.97 -17.12 -4.39
CA ALA A 21 3.90 -16.13 -4.30
C ALA A 21 4.44 -14.76 -3.84
N LEU A 22 4.00 -13.70 -4.52
CA LEU A 22 4.29 -12.31 -4.19
C LEU A 22 2.99 -11.51 -4.14
N MET A 23 2.63 -11.04 -2.94
CA MET A 23 1.50 -10.14 -2.73
C MET A 23 1.95 -8.69 -2.91
N LEU A 24 1.35 -7.95 -3.83
CA LEU A 24 1.54 -6.50 -4.00
C LEU A 24 0.28 -5.78 -3.51
N VAL A 25 0.37 -5.14 -2.35
CA VAL A 25 -0.77 -4.58 -1.63
C VAL A 25 -0.74 -3.06 -1.68
N PRO A 26 -1.76 -2.41 -2.30
CA PRO A 26 -1.76 -0.96 -2.52
C PRO A 26 -2.08 -0.17 -1.25
N GLY A 27 -1.97 1.18 -1.37
CA GLY A 27 -2.33 2.13 -0.32
C GLY A 27 -3.83 2.36 -0.16
N LEU A 28 -4.20 3.54 0.36
CA LEU A 28 -5.60 3.92 0.68
C LEU A 28 -6.54 3.83 -0.53
N GLY A 29 -6.08 4.14 -1.75
CA GLY A 29 -6.87 3.98 -2.98
C GLY A 29 -7.35 2.56 -3.23
N GLY A 30 -6.63 1.58 -2.69
CA GLY A 30 -7.04 0.19 -2.58
C GLY A 30 -7.15 -0.58 -3.89
N GLN A 31 -6.64 -0.05 -5.02
CA GLN A 31 -6.77 -0.71 -6.32
C GLN A 31 -5.47 -1.38 -6.74
N GLY A 32 -5.53 -2.68 -7.07
CA GLY A 32 -4.39 -3.48 -7.52
C GLY A 32 -3.69 -2.93 -8.75
N ALA A 33 -4.42 -2.21 -9.62
CA ALA A 33 -3.88 -1.54 -10.80
C ALA A 33 -2.75 -0.53 -10.49
N PHE A 34 -2.66 -0.03 -9.24
CA PHE A 34 -1.52 0.77 -8.77
C PHE A 34 -0.18 0.11 -9.06
N TRP A 35 -0.10 -1.20 -9.02
CA TRP A 35 1.11 -1.99 -9.16
C TRP A 35 1.46 -2.41 -10.61
N ALA A 36 0.80 -1.86 -11.61
CA ALA A 36 1.01 -2.27 -13.01
C ALA A 36 2.49 -2.28 -13.48
N PRO A 37 3.34 -1.29 -13.12
CA PRO A 37 4.77 -1.34 -13.47
C PRO A 37 5.51 -2.49 -12.78
N GLN A 38 5.17 -2.79 -11.52
CA GLN A 38 5.81 -3.84 -10.70
C GLN A 38 5.37 -5.23 -11.12
N VAL A 39 4.07 -5.41 -11.42
CA VAL A 39 3.52 -6.69 -11.94
C VAL A 39 4.27 -7.10 -13.18
N ARG A 40 4.44 -6.19 -14.16
CA ARG A 40 5.14 -6.47 -15.42
C ARG A 40 6.57 -6.96 -15.22
N ASP A 41 7.26 -6.40 -14.22
CA ASP A 41 8.66 -6.72 -13.95
C ASP A 41 8.81 -7.99 -13.10
N PHE A 42 8.07 -8.07 -11.97
CA PHE A 42 8.22 -9.16 -11.02
C PHE A 42 7.57 -10.48 -11.46
N ALA A 43 6.61 -10.44 -12.38
CA ALA A 43 6.00 -11.65 -12.94
C ALA A 43 6.99 -12.56 -13.72
N ARG A 44 8.20 -12.08 -13.98
CA ARG A 44 9.28 -12.90 -14.56
C ARG A 44 9.83 -13.92 -13.58
N ASP A 45 9.73 -13.61 -12.27
CA ASP A 45 10.39 -14.35 -11.19
C ASP A 45 9.41 -14.90 -10.16
N PHE A 46 8.19 -14.34 -10.07
CA PHE A 46 7.21 -14.60 -9.03
C PHE A 46 5.81 -14.85 -9.61
N ARG A 47 5.00 -15.63 -8.89
CA ARG A 47 3.54 -15.58 -9.02
C ARG A 47 3.06 -14.33 -8.30
N VAL A 48 2.85 -13.26 -9.05
CA VAL A 48 2.45 -11.94 -8.53
C VAL A 48 0.95 -11.89 -8.40
N ILE A 49 0.46 -11.53 -7.22
CA ILE A 49 -0.95 -11.32 -6.91
C ILE A 49 -1.17 -9.86 -6.53
N VAL A 50 -2.12 -9.21 -7.20
CA VAL A 50 -2.65 -7.89 -6.85
C VAL A 50 -4.14 -8.01 -6.58
N HIS A 51 -4.69 -7.17 -5.73
CA HIS A 51 -6.12 -7.17 -5.45
C HIS A 51 -6.63 -5.76 -5.19
N ASP A 52 -7.93 -5.58 -5.41
CA ASP A 52 -8.64 -4.40 -4.95
C ASP A 52 -9.08 -4.65 -3.50
N HIS A 53 -8.80 -3.72 -2.59
CA HIS A 53 -9.24 -3.86 -1.19
C HIS A 53 -10.76 -3.88 -1.09
N ARG A 54 -11.31 -4.51 -0.07
CA ARG A 54 -12.71 -4.26 0.32
C ARG A 54 -12.94 -2.75 0.44
N GLY A 55 -14.02 -2.25 -0.14
CA GLY A 55 -14.35 -0.82 -0.20
C GLY A 55 -13.64 -0.04 -1.30
N ALA A 56 -12.98 -0.70 -2.24
CA ALA A 56 -12.28 -0.05 -3.35
C ALA A 56 -12.42 -0.83 -4.66
N GLY A 57 -12.30 -0.11 -5.77
CA GLY A 57 -12.25 -0.68 -7.11
C GLY A 57 -13.43 -1.59 -7.42
N ARG A 58 -13.11 -2.83 -7.80
CA ARG A 58 -14.06 -3.87 -8.23
C ARG A 58 -14.47 -4.83 -7.11
N SER A 59 -13.88 -4.69 -5.91
CA SER A 59 -14.26 -5.48 -4.73
C SER A 59 -15.54 -4.97 -4.08
N THR A 60 -16.15 -5.77 -3.21
CA THR A 60 -17.36 -5.38 -2.46
C THR A 60 -17.13 -4.08 -1.68
N HIS A 61 -18.02 -3.11 -1.87
CA HIS A 61 -18.01 -1.83 -1.15
C HIS A 61 -18.83 -1.91 0.13
N SER A 62 -18.34 -2.67 1.11
CA SER A 62 -19.03 -2.85 2.40
C SER A 62 -19.10 -1.54 3.18
N ARG A 63 -20.29 -1.22 3.72
CA ARG A 63 -20.49 -0.10 4.63
C ARG A 63 -20.25 -0.56 6.07
N ILE A 64 -18.98 -0.64 6.45
CA ILE A 64 -18.53 -1.09 7.77
C ILE A 64 -17.61 -0.03 8.38
N ARG A 65 -17.33 -0.17 9.66
CA ARG A 65 -16.22 0.53 10.29
C ARG A 65 -14.92 -0.20 9.93
N TYR A 66 -14.12 0.40 9.05
CA TYR A 66 -12.85 -0.17 8.65
C TYR A 66 -11.80 -0.08 9.76
N SER A 67 -10.88 -1.03 9.77
CA SER A 67 -9.61 -0.99 10.51
C SER A 67 -8.49 -1.58 9.67
N VAL A 68 -7.23 -1.24 9.96
CA VAL A 68 -6.08 -1.85 9.28
C VAL A 68 -6.03 -3.35 9.56
N ASP A 69 -6.42 -3.77 10.77
CA ASP A 69 -6.47 -5.19 11.15
C ASP A 69 -7.50 -5.96 10.32
N GLN A 70 -8.69 -5.37 10.09
CA GLN A 70 -9.70 -5.99 9.22
C GLN A 70 -9.22 -6.08 7.77
N MET A 71 -8.56 -5.01 7.23
CA MET A 71 -8.00 -5.06 5.88
C MET A 71 -6.87 -6.10 5.76
N ALA A 72 -6.05 -6.27 6.79
CA ALA A 72 -5.03 -7.31 6.85
C ALA A 72 -5.65 -8.71 6.89
N ALA A 73 -6.73 -8.90 7.67
CA ALA A 73 -7.49 -10.16 7.73
C ALA A 73 -8.10 -10.52 6.36
N ASP A 74 -8.62 -9.54 5.61
CA ASP A 74 -9.10 -9.75 4.24
C ASP A 74 -7.99 -10.27 3.31
N THR A 75 -6.76 -9.74 3.47
CA THR A 75 -5.60 -10.21 2.68
C THR A 75 -5.22 -11.63 3.05
N ILE A 76 -5.23 -11.99 4.33
CA ILE A 76 -4.99 -13.39 4.78
C ILE A 76 -6.06 -14.31 4.24
N ALA A 77 -7.35 -13.93 4.31
CA ALA A 77 -8.44 -14.72 3.76
C ALA A 77 -8.31 -14.91 2.23
N LEU A 78 -7.88 -13.87 1.50
CA LEU A 78 -7.56 -13.98 0.08
C LEU A 78 -6.43 -15.00 -0.16
N MET A 79 -5.34 -14.93 0.59
CA MET A 79 -4.24 -15.90 0.50
C MET A 79 -4.74 -17.33 0.74
N ASP A 80 -5.60 -17.55 1.74
CA ASP A 80 -6.18 -18.87 2.05
C ASP A 80 -7.01 -19.40 0.88
N ARG A 81 -7.85 -18.56 0.29
CA ARG A 81 -8.69 -18.92 -0.86
C ARG A 81 -7.88 -19.25 -2.12
N LEU A 82 -6.69 -18.65 -2.27
CA LEU A 82 -5.77 -18.89 -3.38
C LEU A 82 -4.77 -20.04 -3.11
N GLY A 83 -4.87 -20.71 -1.95
CA GLY A 83 -3.98 -21.79 -1.54
C GLY A 83 -2.54 -21.31 -1.25
N ILE A 84 -2.38 -20.03 -0.86
CA ILE A 84 -1.07 -19.43 -0.58
C ILE A 84 -0.78 -19.52 0.93
N ALA A 85 -0.01 -20.54 1.32
CA ALA A 85 0.38 -20.71 2.73
C ALA A 85 1.32 -19.58 3.19
N ARG A 86 2.30 -19.19 2.36
CA ARG A 86 3.29 -18.14 2.63
C ARG A 86 3.57 -17.34 1.36
N ALA A 87 3.85 -16.05 1.51
CA ALA A 87 4.19 -15.18 0.38
C ALA A 87 5.29 -14.18 0.74
N HIS A 88 6.01 -13.70 -0.27
CA HIS A 88 6.64 -12.39 -0.21
C HIS A 88 5.56 -11.32 -0.20
N TYR A 89 5.76 -10.25 0.55
CA TYR A 89 4.75 -9.19 0.69
C TYR A 89 5.39 -7.83 0.43
N VAL A 90 4.81 -7.07 -0.48
CA VAL A 90 5.18 -5.67 -0.73
C VAL A 90 3.94 -4.83 -0.45
N GLY A 91 3.98 -4.06 0.62
CA GLY A 91 2.89 -3.17 1.00
C GLY A 91 3.27 -1.71 0.84
N HIS A 92 2.45 -0.96 0.08
CA HIS A 92 2.63 0.47 -0.07
C HIS A 92 1.66 1.23 0.82
N SER A 93 2.16 2.24 1.58
CA SER A 93 1.32 3.10 2.41
C SER A 93 0.43 2.27 3.35
N THR A 94 -0.91 2.33 3.23
CA THR A 94 -1.85 1.48 3.98
C THR A 94 -1.53 0.00 3.84
N GLY A 95 -1.14 -0.47 2.65
CA GLY A 95 -0.68 -1.84 2.44
C GLY A 95 0.54 -2.19 3.28
N GLY A 96 1.44 -1.22 3.54
CA GLY A 96 2.56 -1.39 4.47
C GLY A 96 2.13 -1.51 5.93
N ALA A 97 1.12 -0.75 6.36
CA ALA A 97 0.52 -0.90 7.69
C ALA A 97 -0.15 -2.27 7.86
N MET A 98 -0.87 -2.75 6.83
CA MET A 98 -1.41 -4.13 6.78
C MET A 98 -0.30 -5.17 6.86
N GLY A 99 0.83 -4.95 6.15
CA GLY A 99 2.01 -5.84 6.20
C GLY A 99 2.63 -5.93 7.60
N GLN A 100 2.70 -4.81 8.34
CA GLN A 100 3.13 -4.81 9.75
C GLN A 100 2.17 -5.64 10.61
N THR A 101 0.86 -5.47 10.43
CA THR A 101 -0.16 -6.27 11.13
C THR A 101 0.03 -7.76 10.86
N ILE A 102 0.16 -8.16 9.58
CA ILE A 102 0.34 -9.56 9.20
C ILE A 102 1.64 -10.12 9.78
N ALA A 103 2.75 -9.36 9.71
CA ALA A 103 4.04 -9.83 10.22
C ALA A 103 4.05 -10.05 11.74
N GLN A 104 3.24 -9.32 12.49
CA GLN A 104 3.12 -9.41 13.95
C GLN A 104 2.12 -10.48 14.38
N ASP A 105 0.97 -10.56 13.71
CA ASP A 105 -0.14 -11.41 14.15
C ASP A 105 -0.15 -12.78 13.42
N HIS A 106 0.49 -12.86 12.24
CA HIS A 106 0.58 -14.06 11.39
C HIS A 106 2.01 -14.24 10.83
N PRO A 107 3.06 -14.31 11.67
CA PRO A 107 4.47 -14.28 11.21
C PRO A 107 4.81 -15.41 10.23
N ASP A 108 4.14 -16.56 10.35
CA ASP A 108 4.37 -17.72 9.48
C ASP A 108 3.82 -17.54 8.05
N ARG A 109 3.05 -16.48 7.80
CA ARG A 109 2.46 -16.20 6.48
C ARG A 109 3.40 -15.41 5.56
N LEU A 110 4.47 -14.82 6.08
CA LEU A 110 5.40 -14.01 5.31
C LEU A 110 6.76 -14.70 5.14
N VAL A 111 7.24 -14.73 3.90
CA VAL A 111 8.62 -15.09 3.54
C VAL A 111 9.55 -13.90 3.74
N SER A 112 9.13 -12.73 3.26
CA SER A 112 9.80 -11.45 3.44
C SER A 112 8.78 -10.32 3.34
N LEU A 113 9.14 -9.15 3.86
CA LEU A 113 8.28 -7.97 3.95
C LEU A 113 8.98 -6.77 3.32
N VAL A 114 8.28 -6.05 2.44
CA VAL A 114 8.70 -4.74 1.95
C VAL A 114 7.68 -3.70 2.43
N LEU A 115 8.14 -2.72 3.18
CA LEU A 115 7.40 -1.60 3.71
C LEU A 115 7.72 -0.36 2.86
N SER A 116 6.83 -0.01 1.94
CA SER A 116 7.01 1.07 0.97
C SER A 116 6.20 2.30 1.38
N ALA A 117 6.87 3.44 1.63
CA ALA A 117 6.23 4.72 1.94
C ALA A 117 5.09 4.58 2.97
N THR A 118 5.39 4.00 4.13
CA THR A 118 4.43 3.68 5.20
C THR A 118 4.89 4.24 6.55
N TRP A 119 4.10 4.01 7.59
CA TRP A 119 4.31 4.59 8.92
C TRP A 119 4.10 3.54 10.03
N PRO A 120 4.73 3.67 11.21
CA PRO A 120 4.57 2.72 12.31
C PRO A 120 3.34 2.98 13.18
N GLY A 121 2.85 4.20 13.16
CA GLY A 121 1.73 4.72 13.92
C GLY A 121 1.58 6.23 13.72
N GLN A 122 0.42 6.76 14.02
CA GLN A 122 0.10 8.17 13.79
C GLN A 122 0.88 9.11 14.72
N ASP A 123 1.12 10.34 14.24
CA ASP A 123 1.57 11.49 15.01
C ASP A 123 0.75 12.74 14.64
N ALA A 124 1.16 13.90 15.14
CA ALA A 124 0.44 15.15 14.89
C ALA A 124 0.46 15.56 13.40
N TYR A 125 1.56 15.31 12.67
CA TYR A 125 1.66 15.61 11.26
C TYR A 125 0.76 14.70 10.43
N PHE A 126 0.89 13.38 10.61
CA PHE A 126 0.08 12.38 9.91
C PHE A 126 -1.42 12.63 10.11
N ARG A 127 -1.83 12.84 11.36
CA ARG A 127 -3.22 13.14 11.68
C ARG A 127 -3.72 14.38 10.96
N ARG A 128 -2.97 15.50 10.96
CA ARG A 128 -3.36 16.73 10.25
C ARG A 128 -3.54 16.51 8.76
N CYS A 129 -2.63 15.79 8.10
CA CYS A 129 -2.73 15.47 6.68
C CYS A 129 -4.05 14.72 6.37
N PHE A 130 -4.37 13.71 7.15
CA PHE A 130 -5.55 12.89 6.88
C PHE A 130 -6.87 13.51 7.35
N GLU A 131 -6.89 14.25 8.46
CA GLU A 131 -8.04 15.05 8.90
C GLU A 131 -8.39 16.10 7.85
N THR A 132 -7.42 16.87 7.34
CA THR A 132 -7.64 17.83 6.26
C THR A 132 -8.23 17.18 5.01
N ARG A 133 -7.67 16.04 4.58
CA ARG A 133 -8.19 15.31 3.41
C ARG A 133 -9.60 14.80 3.65
N LYS A 134 -9.90 14.28 4.84
CA LYS A 134 -11.23 13.81 5.22
C LYS A 134 -12.26 14.94 5.25
N GLU A 135 -11.92 16.08 5.84
CA GLU A 135 -12.75 17.28 5.85
C GLU A 135 -13.10 17.76 4.43
N LEU A 136 -12.11 17.80 3.56
CA LEU A 136 -12.33 18.15 2.15
C LEU A 136 -13.26 17.13 1.45
N LEU A 137 -13.07 15.83 1.69
CA LEU A 137 -13.92 14.79 1.14
C LEU A 137 -15.39 14.97 1.55
N LEU A 138 -15.63 15.16 2.85
CA LEU A 138 -16.97 15.16 3.41
C LEU A 138 -17.72 16.48 3.15
N HIS A 139 -17.03 17.63 3.15
CA HIS A 139 -17.65 18.95 3.06
C HIS A 139 -17.48 19.63 1.70
N ARG A 140 -16.55 19.18 0.86
CA ARG A 140 -16.25 19.76 -0.47
C ARG A 140 -16.27 18.74 -1.61
N GLY A 141 -16.44 17.46 -1.29
CA GLY A 141 -16.51 16.37 -2.24
C GLY A 141 -15.16 15.82 -2.70
N PHE A 142 -15.24 14.77 -3.52
CA PHE A 142 -14.09 13.97 -3.92
C PHE A 142 -13.05 14.77 -4.74
N GLU A 143 -13.48 15.71 -5.58
CA GLU A 143 -12.55 16.53 -6.36
C GLU A 143 -11.63 17.36 -5.46
N SER A 144 -12.18 18.02 -4.42
CA SER A 144 -11.37 18.81 -3.48
C SER A 144 -10.42 17.93 -2.66
N TYR A 145 -10.88 16.75 -2.25
CA TYR A 145 -10.04 15.71 -1.63
C TYR A 145 -8.89 15.30 -2.55
N TRP A 146 -9.17 15.04 -3.83
CA TRP A 146 -8.18 14.62 -4.80
C TRP A 146 -7.13 15.72 -5.05
N ARG A 147 -7.55 16.97 -5.25
CA ARG A 147 -6.66 18.14 -5.45
C ARG A 147 -5.66 18.30 -4.30
N ALA A 148 -6.13 18.24 -3.06
CA ALA A 148 -5.26 18.29 -1.89
C ALA A 148 -4.33 17.07 -1.81
N SER A 149 -4.84 15.90 -2.18
CA SER A 149 -4.05 14.66 -2.21
C SER A 149 -2.90 14.71 -3.21
N VAL A 150 -3.10 15.27 -4.41
CA VAL A 150 -2.05 15.42 -5.44
C VAL A 150 -0.83 16.14 -4.88
N VAL A 151 -1.05 17.25 -4.18
CA VAL A 151 0.05 18.07 -3.60
C VAL A 151 0.82 17.33 -2.51
N MET A 152 0.18 16.43 -1.78
CA MET A 152 0.81 15.64 -0.72
C MET A 152 1.50 14.36 -1.26
N LEU A 153 1.05 13.86 -2.40
CA LEU A 153 1.45 12.55 -2.91
C LEU A 153 2.54 12.60 -3.98
N ARG A 154 2.70 13.74 -4.65
CA ARG A 154 3.62 13.88 -5.79
C ARG A 154 4.61 15.03 -5.58
N PRO A 155 5.84 14.92 -6.11
CA PRO A 155 6.83 16.00 -6.02
C PRO A 155 6.34 17.26 -6.73
N PRO A 156 6.58 18.47 -6.18
CA PRO A 156 6.09 19.73 -6.77
C PRO A 156 6.50 19.94 -8.23
N ARG A 157 7.75 19.61 -8.56
CA ARG A 157 8.24 19.72 -9.95
C ARG A 157 7.51 18.81 -10.90
N TRP A 158 7.28 17.54 -10.48
CA TRP A 158 6.53 16.56 -11.27
C TRP A 158 5.10 17.06 -11.54
N ILE A 159 4.42 17.63 -10.54
CA ILE A 159 3.08 18.21 -10.69
C ILE A 159 3.09 19.29 -11.78
N SER A 160 4.05 20.24 -11.72
CA SER A 160 4.17 21.32 -12.68
C SER A 160 4.42 20.85 -14.11
N GLU A 161 5.15 19.76 -14.27
CA GLU A 161 5.51 19.19 -15.58
C GLU A 161 4.40 18.29 -16.16
N HIS A 162 3.42 17.82 -15.34
CA HIS A 162 2.41 16.85 -15.74
C HIS A 162 0.97 17.33 -15.48
N ASP A 163 0.72 18.63 -15.42
CA ASP A 163 -0.59 19.19 -15.07
C ASP A 163 -1.72 18.70 -15.98
N ALA A 164 -1.49 18.60 -17.28
CA ALA A 164 -2.49 18.09 -18.24
C ALA A 164 -2.92 16.65 -17.90
N ALA A 165 -1.97 15.76 -17.60
CA ALA A 165 -2.25 14.39 -17.23
C ALA A 165 -2.99 14.30 -15.88
N LEU A 166 -2.69 15.20 -14.96
CA LEU A 166 -3.40 15.30 -13.68
C LEU A 166 -4.85 15.76 -13.86
N VAL A 167 -5.10 16.69 -14.76
CA VAL A 167 -6.47 17.11 -15.09
C VAL A 167 -7.28 15.95 -15.67
N GLU A 168 -6.71 15.17 -16.59
CA GLU A 168 -7.34 13.97 -17.16
C GLU A 168 -7.59 12.90 -16.07
N GLU A 169 -6.61 12.65 -15.20
CA GLU A 169 -6.75 11.73 -14.07
C GLU A 169 -7.90 12.16 -13.14
N MET A 170 -7.96 13.45 -12.81
CA MET A 170 -9.03 14.02 -11.99
C MET A 170 -10.41 13.80 -12.63
N GLN A 171 -10.56 14.16 -13.92
CA GLN A 171 -11.82 14.00 -14.64
C GLN A 171 -12.29 12.55 -14.63
N ARG A 172 -11.38 11.61 -14.91
CA ARG A 172 -11.67 10.18 -14.90
C ARG A 172 -12.10 9.68 -13.52
N LEU A 173 -11.41 10.09 -12.46
CA LEU A 173 -11.70 9.63 -11.09
C LEU A 173 -12.96 10.30 -10.51
N THR A 174 -13.25 11.53 -10.87
CA THR A 174 -14.45 12.23 -10.41
C THR A 174 -15.72 11.80 -11.15
N ALA A 175 -15.59 11.18 -12.33
CA ALA A 175 -16.73 10.61 -13.05
C ALA A 175 -17.39 9.43 -12.31
N ALA A 176 -16.61 8.68 -11.50
CA ALA A 176 -17.10 7.56 -10.69
C ALA A 176 -16.34 7.52 -9.35
N PRO A 177 -16.60 8.47 -8.46
CA PRO A 177 -15.87 8.57 -7.19
C PRO A 177 -16.26 7.41 -6.25
N PRO A 178 -15.35 6.98 -5.37
CA PRO A 178 -15.70 6.02 -4.33
C PRO A 178 -16.74 6.63 -3.38
N PRO A 179 -17.60 5.80 -2.74
CA PRO A 179 -18.53 6.26 -1.72
C PRO A 179 -17.78 7.03 -0.61
N ALA A 180 -18.18 8.27 -0.36
CA ALA A 180 -17.45 9.16 0.55
C ALA A 180 -17.38 8.60 1.98
N GLU A 181 -18.44 7.98 2.46
CA GLU A 181 -18.50 7.34 3.78
C GLU A 181 -17.56 6.14 3.91
N VAL A 182 -17.39 5.36 2.85
CA VAL A 182 -16.45 4.23 2.81
C VAL A 182 -15.01 4.75 2.85
N LEU A 183 -14.70 5.72 2.01
CA LEU A 183 -13.36 6.33 1.98
C LEU A 183 -13.03 7.03 3.30
N ALA A 184 -13.98 7.76 3.90
CA ALA A 184 -13.81 8.40 5.21
C ALA A 184 -13.55 7.37 6.32
N SER A 185 -14.30 6.25 6.35
CA SER A 185 -14.07 5.17 7.31
C SER A 185 -12.69 4.52 7.14
N ARG A 186 -12.20 4.39 5.90
CA ARG A 186 -10.84 3.89 5.61
C ARG A 186 -9.76 4.90 6.05
N ILE A 187 -10.02 6.21 5.93
CA ILE A 187 -9.13 7.25 6.49
C ILE A 187 -9.09 7.13 8.02
N ASP A 188 -10.22 6.96 8.69
CA ASP A 188 -10.26 6.77 10.15
C ASP A 188 -9.47 5.53 10.58
N ALA A 189 -9.54 4.45 9.81
CA ALA A 189 -8.79 3.23 10.07
C ALA A 189 -7.27 3.46 10.08
N ILE A 190 -6.76 4.23 9.11
CA ILE A 190 -5.31 4.50 9.02
C ILE A 190 -4.84 5.52 10.06
N VAL A 191 -5.68 6.49 10.43
CA VAL A 191 -5.38 7.43 11.52
C VAL A 191 -5.36 6.72 12.89
N ALA A 192 -6.22 5.72 13.07
CA ALA A 192 -6.27 4.93 14.31
C ALA A 192 -5.13 3.91 14.44
N PHE A 193 -4.41 3.61 13.35
CA PHE A 193 -3.35 2.59 13.34
C PHE A 193 -2.13 3.04 14.15
N ASP A 194 -1.70 2.19 15.11
CA ASP A 194 -0.43 2.31 15.81
C ASP A 194 0.07 0.91 16.24
N ARG A 195 1.18 0.51 15.67
CA ARG A 195 1.87 -0.77 15.93
C ARG A 195 3.33 -0.58 16.39
N ARG A 196 3.72 0.65 16.77
CA ARG A 196 5.09 1.01 17.17
C ARG A 196 5.67 0.11 18.24
N ALA A 197 4.88 -0.18 19.27
CA ALA A 197 5.34 -0.96 20.41
C ALA A 197 5.73 -2.40 20.03
N ARG A 198 5.18 -2.91 18.93
CA ARG A 198 5.34 -4.29 18.49
C ARG A 198 6.29 -4.47 17.29
N LEU A 199 6.94 -3.41 16.81
CA LEU A 199 7.83 -3.49 15.63
C LEU A 199 8.97 -4.49 15.85
N GLY A 200 9.50 -4.61 17.06
CA GLY A 200 10.51 -5.59 17.43
C GLY A 200 10.05 -7.05 17.36
N GLU A 201 8.76 -7.35 17.15
CA GLU A 201 8.23 -8.70 16.98
C GLU A 201 8.31 -9.18 15.51
N ILE A 202 8.52 -8.29 14.55
CA ILE A 202 8.66 -8.64 13.13
C ILE A 202 9.97 -9.41 12.94
N ARG A 203 9.89 -10.66 12.45
CA ARG A 203 11.03 -11.59 12.34
C ARG A 203 11.42 -11.90 10.90
N CYS A 204 10.51 -11.72 9.93
CA CYS A 204 10.85 -11.98 8.54
C CYS A 204 11.84 -10.92 8.01
N PRO A 205 12.72 -11.28 7.05
CA PRO A 205 13.56 -10.31 6.37
C PRO A 205 12.74 -9.11 5.89
N THR A 206 13.16 -7.90 6.25
CA THR A 206 12.39 -6.67 5.99
C THR A 206 13.22 -5.63 5.24
N LEU A 207 12.62 -5.06 4.19
CA LEU A 207 13.11 -3.88 3.48
C LEU A 207 12.13 -2.73 3.68
N VAL A 208 12.64 -1.56 4.06
CA VAL A 208 11.88 -0.30 4.12
C VAL A 208 12.32 0.58 2.96
N VAL A 209 11.37 1.08 2.16
CA VAL A 209 11.67 1.92 0.97
C VAL A 209 10.83 3.19 1.02
N VAL A 210 11.46 4.33 0.80
CA VAL A 210 10.80 5.65 0.76
C VAL A 210 11.50 6.56 -0.23
N ALA A 211 10.81 7.58 -0.75
CA ALA A 211 11.44 8.70 -1.46
C ALA A 211 11.82 9.82 -0.48
N ALA A 212 12.95 10.48 -0.73
CA ALA A 212 13.42 11.59 0.10
C ALA A 212 12.45 12.79 0.13
N ASP A 213 11.64 12.91 -0.90
CA ASP A 213 10.65 13.98 -1.10
C ASP A 213 9.20 13.51 -0.85
N ASP A 214 8.98 12.39 -0.14
CA ASP A 214 7.64 11.97 0.28
C ASP A 214 7.10 12.93 1.35
N ALA A 215 6.10 13.73 0.98
CA ALA A 215 5.48 14.69 1.89
C ALA A 215 4.34 14.09 2.72
N LEU A 216 3.77 12.94 2.34
CA LEU A 216 2.69 12.32 3.10
C LEU A 216 3.21 11.40 4.21
N THR A 217 4.18 10.55 3.87
CA THR A 217 4.89 9.70 4.84
C THR A 217 6.40 10.00 4.75
N PRO A 218 6.84 11.14 5.32
CA PRO A 218 8.22 11.57 5.25
C PRO A 218 9.23 10.52 5.71
N PRO A 219 10.49 10.59 5.26
CA PRO A 219 11.51 9.58 5.53
C PRO A 219 11.68 9.19 6.99
N PHE A 220 11.44 10.10 7.94
CA PHE A 220 11.58 9.80 9.36
C PHE A 220 10.67 8.66 9.87
N TYR A 221 9.49 8.40 9.23
CA TYR A 221 8.70 7.21 9.54
C TYR A 221 9.38 5.92 9.10
N SER A 222 9.99 5.95 7.92
CA SER A 222 10.76 4.82 7.38
C SER A 222 12.04 4.58 8.17
N GLU A 223 12.69 5.63 8.64
CA GLU A 223 13.85 5.57 9.54
C GLU A 223 13.44 4.94 10.89
N GLU A 224 12.29 5.33 11.46
CA GLU A 224 11.76 4.73 12.68
C GLU A 224 11.46 3.24 12.48
N LEU A 225 10.81 2.85 11.37
CA LEU A 225 10.54 1.46 11.04
C LEU A 225 11.85 0.65 10.95
N ALA A 226 12.82 1.13 10.19
CA ALA A 226 14.10 0.46 10.03
C ALA A 226 14.91 0.35 11.31
N ALA A 227 14.83 1.35 12.19
CA ALA A 227 15.53 1.33 13.47
C ALA A 227 14.91 0.38 14.50
N ARG A 228 13.61 0.10 14.41
CA ARG A 228 12.88 -0.73 15.39
C ARG A 228 12.61 -2.16 14.95
N ILE A 229 12.60 -2.43 13.65
CA ILE A 229 12.45 -3.80 13.12
C ILE A 229 13.81 -4.45 13.05
N PRO A 230 14.03 -5.61 13.69
CA PRO A 230 15.32 -6.30 13.67
C PRO A 230 15.81 -6.57 12.25
N ASP A 231 17.06 -6.26 11.98
CA ASP A 231 17.77 -6.49 10.72
C ASP A 231 17.11 -5.87 9.47
N ALA A 232 16.19 -4.91 9.66
CA ALA A 232 15.55 -4.23 8.54
C ALA A 232 16.56 -3.35 7.78
N LYS A 233 16.46 -3.37 6.46
CA LYS A 233 17.26 -2.50 5.56
C LYS A 233 16.42 -1.30 5.16
N LEU A 234 17.04 -0.12 5.10
CA LEU A 234 16.43 1.11 4.61
C LEU A 234 17.02 1.49 3.25
N VAL A 235 16.13 1.79 2.30
CA VAL A 235 16.50 2.41 1.02
C VAL A 235 15.71 3.72 0.88
N VAL A 236 16.44 4.82 0.72
CA VAL A 236 15.86 6.14 0.43
C VAL A 236 16.18 6.47 -1.02
N LEU A 237 15.14 6.54 -1.86
CA LEU A 237 15.27 6.94 -3.26
C LEU A 237 15.28 8.49 -3.34
N PRO A 238 16.03 9.09 -4.27
CA PRO A 238 16.21 10.54 -4.29
C PRO A 238 14.93 11.35 -4.50
N THR A 239 13.96 10.78 -5.23
CA THR A 239 12.70 11.42 -5.57
C THR A 239 11.62 10.38 -5.87
N GLY A 240 10.38 10.83 -6.08
CA GLY A 240 9.22 10.00 -6.42
C GLY A 240 8.01 10.28 -5.53
N GLY A 241 8.19 11.10 -4.49
CA GLY A 241 7.13 11.42 -3.53
C GLY A 241 6.53 10.18 -2.92
N HIS A 242 5.27 10.28 -2.52
CA HIS A 242 4.52 9.13 -2.01
C HIS A 242 4.24 8.06 -3.09
N PHE A 243 4.22 8.44 -4.37
CA PHE A 243 4.01 7.50 -5.49
C PHE A 243 5.33 6.97 -6.08
N VAL A 244 6.35 6.83 -5.26
CA VAL A 244 7.66 6.34 -5.65
C VAL A 244 7.64 5.06 -6.52
N PRO A 245 6.75 4.06 -6.32
CA PRO A 245 6.70 2.88 -7.20
C PRO A 245 6.29 3.20 -8.65
N ASN A 246 5.51 4.28 -8.84
CA ASN A 246 4.98 4.66 -10.14
C ASN A 246 5.77 5.77 -10.83
N LEU A 247 6.38 6.68 -10.06
CA LEU A 247 7.07 7.83 -10.62
C LEU A 247 8.54 7.54 -10.94
N VAL A 248 9.17 6.61 -10.24
CA VAL A 248 10.55 6.13 -10.50
C VAL A 248 10.60 4.60 -10.50
N PRO A 249 9.81 3.94 -11.38
CA PRO A 249 9.62 2.48 -11.33
C PRO A 249 10.92 1.69 -11.55
N ALA A 250 11.87 2.20 -12.34
CA ALA A 250 13.10 1.48 -12.61
C ALA A 250 13.99 1.34 -11.36
N GLU A 251 14.19 2.43 -10.63
CA GLU A 251 14.97 2.45 -9.38
C GLU A 251 14.26 1.67 -8.28
N TYR A 252 12.95 1.86 -8.16
CA TYR A 252 12.11 1.15 -7.19
C TYR A 252 12.15 -0.36 -7.44
N ASN A 253 11.90 -0.82 -8.67
CA ASN A 253 11.88 -2.23 -9.04
C ASN A 253 13.25 -2.89 -8.85
N ARG A 254 14.34 -2.16 -9.10
CA ARG A 254 15.69 -2.66 -8.84
C ARG A 254 15.89 -2.91 -7.34
N ALA A 255 15.63 -1.91 -6.48
CA ALA A 255 15.83 -2.03 -5.04
C ALA A 255 14.98 -3.15 -4.42
N VAL A 256 13.68 -3.16 -4.74
CA VAL A 256 12.73 -4.16 -4.23
C VAL A 256 12.98 -5.53 -4.84
N GLY A 257 13.22 -5.61 -6.15
CA GLY A 257 13.45 -6.88 -6.85
C GLY A 257 14.74 -7.58 -6.39
N ASP A 258 15.83 -6.85 -6.16
CA ASP A 258 17.07 -7.42 -5.63
C ASP A 258 16.87 -8.00 -4.23
N PHE A 259 16.13 -7.29 -3.37
CA PHE A 259 15.77 -7.79 -2.06
C PHE A 259 14.89 -9.06 -2.15
N LEU A 260 13.83 -9.06 -2.95
CA LEU A 260 12.95 -10.21 -3.10
C LEU A 260 13.70 -11.44 -3.65
N ARG A 261 14.53 -11.27 -4.68
CA ARG A 261 15.35 -12.34 -5.27
C ARG A 261 16.36 -12.93 -4.27
N SER A 262 16.96 -12.10 -3.42
CA SER A 262 17.92 -12.56 -2.40
C SER A 262 17.28 -13.42 -1.29
N HIS A 263 15.94 -13.35 -1.15
CA HIS A 263 15.18 -14.11 -0.16
C HIS A 263 14.26 -15.17 -0.77
N ARG A 264 14.40 -15.46 -2.09
CA ARG A 264 13.74 -16.64 -2.68
C ARG A 264 14.28 -17.89 -1.97
N ALA A 265 13.39 -18.73 -1.45
CA ALA A 265 13.80 -20.07 -1.02
C ALA A 265 14.50 -20.75 -2.21
N ARG A 266 15.71 -21.25 -2.02
CA ARG A 266 16.36 -22.14 -3.01
C ARG A 266 15.48 -23.39 -3.03
N SER A 267 14.80 -23.60 -4.17
CA SER A 267 14.04 -24.82 -4.45
C SER A 267 14.94 -26.04 -4.44
#